data_834b0b43a11f13461c412eaa967c683b
#
_entry.id   834b0b43a11f13461c412eaa967c683b
#
_cell.length_a   1.000
_cell.length_b   1.000
_cell.length_c   1.000
_cell.angle_alpha   90.00
_cell.angle_beta   90.00
_cell.angle_gamma   90.00
#
_symmetry.space_group_name_H-M   'P 1'
#
loop_
_entity.id
_entity.type
_entity.pdbx_description
1 polymer ?
#
loop_
_entity_poly.entity_id
_entity_poly.type
_entity_poly.pdbx_seq_one_letter_code
_entity_poly.pdbx_strand_id
1 'polypeptide(L)'
;MAQALGDVDVQYVWRFLREHNIDLAARKSWCESNDPKFAAKAADVVGLYIDPPAKAIVLCVDEKPSIQALERAQGYLKLPNGRALTGQSHDYKRHGTTTLFAALDVASGRIIAEHSKRRRRIEFLGFMNRLVAAFPDRELHVILDNLNTHKKNERWLKTRPKVHFHFTPTGSSWLNQVEIWFSILQGQSLTGASFTAVEQLQEHIDAFIADYNETATPFAWTKKKVHQRPFKNRRITQL
;
A
#
# COMPACT_ATOMS: atom_id res chain seq x y z
N MET A 1 -18.27 -23.13 -13.17
CA MET A 1 -18.05 -22.72 -14.57
C MET A 1 -18.48 -23.80 -15.56
N ALA A 2 -18.02 -25.05 -15.48
CA ALA A 2 -18.49 -26.12 -16.39
C ALA A 2 -20.00 -26.34 -16.34
N GLN A 3 -20.62 -26.35 -15.14
CA GLN A 3 -22.08 -26.46 -14.97
C GLN A 3 -22.88 -25.28 -15.56
N ALA A 4 -22.29 -24.08 -15.65
CA ALA A 4 -22.93 -22.90 -16.22
C ALA A 4 -22.84 -22.85 -17.76
N LEU A 5 -22.01 -23.69 -18.36
CA LEU A 5 -21.77 -23.77 -19.80
C LEU A 5 -22.49 -24.98 -20.47
N GLY A 6 -23.29 -25.73 -19.71
CA GLY A 6 -23.94 -26.96 -20.17
C GLY A 6 -22.98 -28.18 -20.21
N ASP A 7 -23.11 -29.06 -21.17
CA ASP A 7 -22.35 -30.31 -21.30
C ASP A 7 -20.82 -30.15 -21.60
N VAL A 8 -20.17 -29.15 -21.04
CA VAL A 8 -18.74 -28.92 -21.26
C VAL A 8 -17.93 -29.66 -20.20
N ASP A 9 -17.06 -30.57 -20.65
CA ASP A 9 -16.13 -31.31 -19.78
C ASP A 9 -15.21 -30.37 -19.00
N VAL A 10 -15.08 -30.61 -17.70
CA VAL A 10 -14.19 -29.84 -16.80
C VAL A 10 -12.75 -29.84 -17.30
N GLN A 11 -12.29 -30.97 -17.89
CA GLN A 11 -10.95 -31.07 -18.47
C GLN A 11 -10.75 -30.17 -19.69
N TYR A 12 -11.79 -30.00 -20.50
CA TYR A 12 -11.77 -29.05 -21.61
C TYR A 12 -11.62 -27.62 -21.13
N VAL A 13 -12.36 -27.21 -20.07
CA VAL A 13 -12.25 -25.88 -19.48
C VAL A 13 -10.82 -25.62 -18.97
N TRP A 14 -10.22 -26.60 -18.25
CA TRP A 14 -8.85 -26.48 -17.77
C TRP A 14 -7.82 -26.39 -18.90
N ARG A 15 -7.98 -27.15 -19.96
CA ARG A 15 -7.11 -27.10 -21.16
C ARG A 15 -7.19 -25.74 -21.82
N PHE A 16 -8.42 -25.26 -22.06
CA PHE A 16 -8.67 -23.95 -22.65
C PHE A 16 -8.04 -22.81 -21.84
N LEU A 17 -8.21 -22.82 -20.51
CA LEU A 17 -7.61 -21.82 -19.63
C LEU A 17 -6.08 -21.83 -19.69
N ARG A 18 -5.49 -23.02 -19.75
CA ARG A 18 -4.03 -23.19 -19.84
C ARG A 18 -3.48 -22.74 -21.19
N GLU A 19 -4.11 -23.13 -22.29
CA GLU A 19 -3.72 -22.73 -23.65
C GLU A 19 -3.80 -21.20 -23.86
N HIS A 20 -4.75 -20.54 -23.19
CA HIS A 20 -4.94 -19.10 -23.28
C HIS A 20 -4.25 -18.32 -22.17
N ASN A 21 -3.42 -18.96 -21.33
CA ASN A 21 -2.74 -18.35 -20.18
C ASN A 21 -3.71 -17.58 -19.25
N ILE A 22 -4.93 -18.11 -19.07
CA ILE A 22 -5.93 -17.51 -18.19
C ILE A 22 -5.78 -18.10 -16.79
N ASP A 23 -5.16 -17.34 -15.90
CA ASP A 23 -5.08 -17.69 -14.49
C ASP A 23 -6.32 -17.13 -13.75
N LEU A 24 -7.22 -18.03 -13.35
CA LEU A 24 -8.42 -17.67 -12.58
C LEU A 24 -8.10 -17.21 -11.14
N ALA A 25 -6.92 -17.58 -10.63
CA ALA A 25 -6.46 -17.13 -9.32
C ALA A 25 -5.79 -15.75 -9.38
N ALA A 26 -5.28 -15.36 -10.52
CA ALA A 26 -4.73 -14.01 -10.75
C ALA A 26 -5.88 -13.00 -10.85
N ARG A 27 -6.48 -12.66 -9.73
CA ARG A 27 -7.48 -11.59 -9.65
C ARG A 27 -6.77 -10.25 -9.82
N LYS A 28 -6.77 -9.73 -11.04
CA LYS A 28 -6.57 -8.29 -11.24
C LYS A 28 -7.88 -7.61 -10.84
N SER A 29 -7.98 -7.19 -9.58
CA SER A 29 -9.10 -6.37 -9.16
C SER A 29 -8.94 -4.99 -9.78
N TRP A 30 -9.86 -4.62 -10.62
CA TRP A 30 -10.01 -3.27 -11.12
C TRP A 30 -11.08 -2.60 -10.27
N CYS A 31 -10.70 -1.57 -9.50
CA CYS A 31 -11.65 -0.75 -8.76
C CYS A 31 -12.07 0.43 -9.65
N GLU A 32 -13.33 0.47 -10.03
CA GLU A 32 -13.93 1.65 -10.65
C GLU A 32 -14.26 2.66 -9.55
N SER A 33 -13.85 3.90 -9.73
CA SER A 33 -14.16 4.96 -8.79
C SER A 33 -15.50 5.61 -9.13
N ASN A 34 -16.39 5.69 -8.16
CA ASN A 34 -17.66 6.43 -8.25
C ASN A 34 -17.52 7.90 -7.79
N ASP A 35 -16.32 8.42 -7.67
CA ASP A 35 -16.08 9.80 -7.25
C ASP A 35 -16.44 10.77 -8.39
N PRO A 36 -17.45 11.64 -8.24
CA PRO A 36 -17.84 12.59 -9.30
C PRO A 36 -16.72 13.62 -9.58
N LYS A 37 -15.76 13.79 -8.68
CA LYS A 37 -14.59 14.67 -8.83
C LYS A 37 -13.32 13.90 -9.17
N PHE A 38 -13.45 12.67 -9.69
CA PHE A 38 -12.30 11.80 -9.97
C PHE A 38 -11.23 12.50 -10.81
N ALA A 39 -11.61 13.05 -11.95
CA ALA A 39 -10.65 13.65 -12.88
C ALA A 39 -9.90 14.84 -12.26
N ALA A 40 -10.60 15.71 -11.53
CA ALA A 40 -9.99 16.87 -10.87
C ALA A 40 -9.01 16.46 -9.77
N LYS A 41 -9.40 15.50 -8.90
CA LYS A 41 -8.54 15.00 -7.82
C LYS A 41 -7.35 14.20 -8.35
N ALA A 42 -7.57 13.37 -9.39
CA ALA A 42 -6.49 12.62 -10.02
C ALA A 42 -5.49 13.57 -10.69
N ALA A 43 -5.96 14.61 -11.37
CA ALA A 43 -5.09 15.61 -11.99
C ALA A 43 -4.28 16.39 -10.95
N ASP A 44 -4.89 16.77 -9.81
CA ASP A 44 -4.21 17.43 -8.69
C ASP A 44 -3.07 16.56 -8.13
N VAL A 45 -3.36 15.30 -7.78
CA VAL A 45 -2.36 14.37 -7.24
C VAL A 45 -1.26 14.05 -8.27
N VAL A 46 -1.61 13.76 -9.51
CA VAL A 46 -0.64 13.47 -10.59
C VAL A 46 0.20 14.68 -10.91
N GLY A 47 -0.40 15.89 -10.87
CA GLY A 47 0.32 17.15 -11.04
C GLY A 47 1.47 17.31 -10.06
N LEU A 48 1.24 16.97 -8.77
CA LEU A 48 2.28 17.00 -7.73
C LEU A 48 3.42 16.01 -7.97
N TYR A 49 3.18 14.90 -8.67
CA TYR A 49 4.22 13.93 -9.03
C TYR A 49 5.06 14.37 -10.24
N ILE A 50 4.44 15.09 -11.18
CA ILE A 50 5.10 15.48 -12.43
C ILE A 50 5.83 16.82 -12.28
N ASP A 51 5.16 17.78 -11.64
CA ASP A 51 5.65 19.17 -11.51
C ASP A 51 5.31 19.70 -10.11
N PRO A 52 6.07 19.25 -9.08
CA PRO A 52 5.84 19.71 -7.71
C PRO A 52 6.18 21.22 -7.59
N PRO A 53 5.48 21.97 -6.71
CA PRO A 53 5.77 23.38 -6.47
C PRO A 53 7.23 23.58 -6.04
N ALA A 54 7.86 24.63 -6.57
CA ALA A 54 9.25 24.94 -6.30
C ALA A 54 9.51 25.08 -4.78
N LYS A 55 10.52 24.40 -4.26
CA LYS A 55 10.90 24.36 -2.84
C LYS A 55 9.88 23.72 -1.89
N ALA A 56 8.79 23.15 -2.38
CA ALA A 56 7.86 22.37 -1.57
C ALA A 56 8.39 20.94 -1.32
N ILE A 57 7.86 20.30 -0.31
CA ILE A 57 8.02 18.86 -0.05
C ILE A 57 6.69 18.19 -0.36
N VAL A 58 6.70 17.19 -1.21
CA VAL A 58 5.52 16.36 -1.51
C VAL A 58 5.63 15.04 -0.76
N LEU A 59 4.69 14.79 0.12
CA LEU A 59 4.63 13.57 0.94
C LEU A 59 3.40 12.76 0.59
N CYS A 60 3.58 11.46 0.36
CA CYS A 60 2.48 10.49 0.32
C CYS A 60 2.33 9.88 1.71
N VAL A 61 1.21 10.12 2.38
CA VAL A 61 0.99 9.68 3.76
C VAL A 61 -0.18 8.71 3.84
N ASP A 62 0.02 7.64 4.59
CA ASP A 62 -1.01 6.64 4.89
C ASP A 62 -0.62 5.82 6.11
N GLU A 63 -1.53 4.92 6.56
CA GLU A 63 -1.21 3.96 7.59
C GLU A 63 -1.44 2.50 7.14
N LYS A 64 -0.51 1.62 7.56
CA LYS A 64 -0.68 0.17 7.50
C LYS A 64 -1.15 -0.33 8.86
N PRO A 65 -2.46 -0.58 9.02
CA PRO A 65 -3.01 -0.98 10.32
C PRO A 65 -2.78 -2.46 10.60
N SER A 66 -2.84 -2.82 11.89
CA SER A 66 -2.95 -4.20 12.35
C SER A 66 -1.87 -5.14 11.83
N ILE A 67 -0.62 -4.65 11.71
CA ILE A 67 0.52 -5.50 11.40
C ILE A 67 0.70 -6.45 12.60
N GLN A 68 0.66 -7.76 12.34
CA GLN A 68 0.60 -8.77 13.38
C GLN A 68 2.00 -9.31 13.70
N ALA A 69 2.35 -9.36 14.99
CA ALA A 69 3.47 -10.13 15.48
C ALA A 69 3.05 -11.61 15.54
N LEU A 70 3.43 -12.38 14.55
CA LEU A 70 3.11 -13.80 14.40
C LEU A 70 4.34 -14.63 14.70
N GLU A 71 4.27 -15.48 15.72
CA GLU A 71 5.24 -16.54 15.93
C GLU A 71 4.83 -17.77 15.14
N ARG A 72 5.71 -18.22 14.24
CA ARG A 72 5.50 -19.42 13.43
C ARG A 72 6.62 -20.40 13.71
N ALA A 73 6.26 -21.68 13.91
CA ALA A 73 7.25 -22.73 13.93
C ALA A 73 7.94 -22.77 12.55
N GLN A 74 9.22 -22.43 12.56
CA GLN A 74 10.07 -22.54 11.37
C GLN A 74 10.76 -23.89 11.39
N GLY A 75 10.62 -24.65 10.32
CA GLY A 75 11.31 -25.91 10.13
C GLY A 75 11.84 -26.01 8.71
N TYR A 76 12.88 -26.81 8.52
CA TYR A 76 13.31 -27.21 7.20
C TYR A 76 13.35 -28.72 7.11
N LEU A 77 12.89 -29.24 5.99
CA LEU A 77 13.04 -30.64 5.64
C LEU A 77 14.25 -30.79 4.72
N LYS A 78 15.26 -31.53 5.16
CA LYS A 78 16.41 -31.87 4.31
C LYS A 78 15.98 -33.02 3.38
N LEU A 79 15.96 -32.74 2.08
CA LEU A 79 15.67 -33.74 1.07
C LEU A 79 16.88 -34.68 0.83
N PRO A 80 16.63 -35.91 0.33
CA PRO A 80 17.72 -36.86 0.01
C PRO A 80 18.76 -36.31 -1.01
N ASN A 81 18.37 -35.35 -1.85
CA ASN A 81 19.22 -34.65 -2.81
C ASN A 81 20.06 -33.50 -2.20
N GLY A 82 20.06 -33.34 -0.88
CA GLY A 82 20.80 -32.31 -0.17
C GLY A 82 20.13 -30.92 -0.17
N ARG A 83 19.00 -30.72 -0.84
CA ARG A 83 18.25 -29.46 -0.80
C ARG A 83 17.43 -29.38 0.47
N ALA A 84 17.27 -28.16 1.00
CA ALA A 84 16.38 -27.86 2.10
C ALA A 84 15.05 -27.32 1.55
N LEU A 85 13.92 -27.87 1.98
CA LEU A 85 12.61 -27.25 1.83
C LEU A 85 12.29 -26.53 3.14
N THR A 86 12.03 -25.23 3.05
CA THR A 86 11.54 -24.45 4.19
C THR A 86 10.07 -24.79 4.40
N GLY A 87 9.77 -25.48 5.48
CA GLY A 87 8.39 -25.73 5.90
C GLY A 87 7.90 -24.57 6.77
N GLN A 88 6.73 -24.01 6.46
CA GLN A 88 6.02 -23.12 7.36
C GLN A 88 4.83 -23.89 7.94
N SER A 89 4.72 -23.91 9.27
CA SER A 89 3.50 -24.37 9.91
C SER A 89 2.35 -23.42 9.60
N HIS A 90 1.17 -23.98 9.34
CA HIS A 90 -0.07 -23.20 9.27
C HIS A 90 -0.50 -22.69 10.65
N ASP A 91 0.01 -23.33 11.71
CA ASP A 91 -0.23 -22.88 13.09
C ASP A 91 0.66 -21.70 13.42
N TYR A 92 0.08 -20.70 14.02
CA TYR A 92 0.78 -19.50 14.47
C TYR A 92 0.22 -19.02 15.82
N LYS A 93 1.08 -18.42 16.62
CA LYS A 93 0.70 -17.72 17.83
C LYS A 93 0.76 -16.22 17.58
N ARG A 94 -0.25 -15.49 18.05
CA ARG A 94 -0.32 -14.02 17.95
C ARG A 94 0.18 -13.38 19.23
N HIS A 95 1.12 -12.45 19.09
CA HIS A 95 1.68 -11.70 20.24
C HIS A 95 1.19 -10.24 20.28
N GLY A 96 0.31 -9.85 19.35
CA GLY A 96 -0.26 -8.53 19.28
C GLY A 96 -0.11 -7.89 17.91
N THR A 97 -0.42 -6.61 17.84
CA THR A 97 -0.40 -5.83 16.59
C THR A 97 0.19 -4.45 16.80
N THR A 98 0.75 -3.90 15.73
CA THR A 98 1.11 -2.48 15.64
C THR A 98 0.46 -1.86 14.40
N THR A 99 0.28 -0.54 14.41
CA THR A 99 -0.06 0.26 13.23
C THR A 99 1.18 1.06 12.86
N LEU A 100 1.52 1.12 11.60
CA LEU A 100 2.61 1.92 11.06
C LEU A 100 2.04 3.11 10.28
N PHE A 101 2.23 4.33 10.75
CA PHE A 101 2.09 5.52 9.93
C PHE A 101 3.35 5.71 9.11
N ALA A 102 3.21 6.01 7.83
CA ALA A 102 4.35 6.24 6.96
C ALA A 102 4.11 7.43 6.03
N ALA A 103 5.16 8.17 5.78
CA ALA A 103 5.25 9.26 4.81
C ALA A 103 6.38 8.95 3.84
N LEU A 104 6.06 8.83 2.56
CA LEU A 104 7.02 8.74 1.47
C LEU A 104 7.30 10.13 0.93
N ASP A 105 8.53 10.58 0.99
CA ASP A 105 8.98 11.78 0.27
C ASP A 105 9.12 11.43 -1.22
N VAL A 106 8.29 12.05 -2.04
CA VAL A 106 8.22 11.77 -3.49
C VAL A 106 9.53 12.10 -4.20
N ALA A 107 10.24 13.13 -3.75
CA ALA A 107 11.47 13.60 -4.40
C ALA A 107 12.69 12.72 -4.10
N SER A 108 12.76 12.13 -2.91
CA SER A 108 13.90 11.31 -2.49
C SER A 108 13.59 9.80 -2.46
N GLY A 109 12.31 9.43 -2.42
CA GLY A 109 11.87 8.04 -2.18
C GLY A 109 12.02 7.60 -0.72
N ARG A 110 12.51 8.44 0.18
CA ARG A 110 12.75 8.13 1.59
C ARG A 110 11.44 8.02 2.38
N ILE A 111 11.48 7.21 3.42
CA ILE A 111 10.36 6.96 4.31
C ILE A 111 10.62 7.59 5.68
N ILE A 112 9.62 8.28 6.20
CA ILE A 112 9.51 8.67 7.60
C ILE A 112 8.34 7.88 8.16
N ALA A 113 8.54 7.17 9.27
CA ALA A 113 7.50 6.33 9.84
C ALA A 113 7.41 6.45 11.36
N GLU A 114 6.27 6.01 11.89
CA GLU A 114 6.00 5.97 13.32
C GLU A 114 5.07 4.80 13.66
N HIS A 115 5.45 4.03 14.68
CA HIS A 115 4.59 2.99 15.24
C HIS A 115 3.54 3.58 16.17
N SER A 116 2.32 3.04 16.09
CA SER A 116 1.23 3.41 16.98
C SER A 116 0.37 2.20 17.34
N LYS A 117 -0.24 2.22 18.54
CA LYS A 117 -1.22 1.21 18.93
C LYS A 117 -2.59 1.43 18.27
N ARG A 118 -2.86 2.63 17.79
CA ARG A 118 -4.18 3.03 17.26
C ARG A 118 -4.00 3.95 16.05
N ARG A 119 -5.04 3.99 15.18
CA ARG A 119 -5.09 4.87 14.02
C ARG A 119 -6.23 5.90 14.12
N ARG A 120 -6.32 6.57 15.26
CA ARG A 120 -7.32 7.63 15.44
C ARG A 120 -6.77 8.95 14.91
N ARG A 121 -7.63 9.94 14.82
CA ARG A 121 -7.24 11.30 14.41
C ARG A 121 -6.12 11.90 15.25
N ILE A 122 -6.09 11.61 16.54
CA ILE A 122 -5.05 12.15 17.44
C ILE A 122 -3.67 11.60 17.10
N GLU A 123 -3.58 10.30 16.80
CA GLU A 123 -2.32 9.68 16.37
C GLU A 123 -1.90 10.18 14.99
N PHE A 124 -2.85 10.27 14.04
CA PHE A 124 -2.58 10.87 12.73
C PHE A 124 -2.06 12.29 12.83
N LEU A 125 -2.72 13.17 13.59
CA LEU A 125 -2.26 14.55 13.77
C LEU A 125 -0.95 14.64 14.56
N GLY A 126 -0.68 13.71 15.48
CA GLY A 126 0.62 13.54 16.13
C GLY A 126 1.72 13.27 15.11
N PHE A 127 1.51 12.30 14.23
CA PHE A 127 2.43 12.00 13.12
C PHE A 127 2.61 13.19 12.19
N MET A 128 1.52 13.87 11.79
CA MET A 128 1.59 15.09 10.98
C MET A 128 2.39 16.21 11.66
N ASN A 129 2.30 16.38 12.97
CA ASN A 129 3.11 17.35 13.71
C ASN A 129 4.61 17.01 13.62
N ARG A 130 4.96 15.72 13.68
CA ARG A 130 6.37 15.29 13.51
C ARG A 130 6.87 15.58 12.10
N LEU A 131 6.05 15.33 11.07
CA LEU A 131 6.41 15.66 9.68
C LEU A 131 6.65 17.18 9.52
N VAL A 132 5.76 18.01 10.07
CA VAL A 132 5.95 19.48 10.05
C VAL A 132 7.26 19.88 10.75
N ALA A 133 7.58 19.26 11.88
CA ALA A 133 8.82 19.52 12.61
C ALA A 133 10.08 19.04 11.87
N ALA A 134 9.96 17.96 11.07
CA ALA A 134 11.06 17.42 10.26
C ALA A 134 11.42 18.33 9.07
N PHE A 135 10.48 19.16 8.61
CA PHE A 135 10.67 20.06 7.47
C PHE A 135 10.35 21.52 7.85
N PRO A 136 11.13 22.13 8.76
CA PRO A 136 10.89 23.48 9.20
C PRO A 136 11.01 24.44 7.99
N ASP A 137 10.13 25.43 7.96
CA ASP A 137 10.10 26.47 6.92
C ASP A 137 9.81 26.01 5.47
N ARG A 138 9.52 24.74 5.27
CA ARG A 138 9.12 24.21 3.96
C ARG A 138 7.60 24.18 3.83
N GLU A 139 7.14 24.36 2.61
CA GLU A 139 5.76 24.09 2.23
C GLU A 139 5.59 22.59 2.06
N LEU A 140 4.53 22.01 2.67
CA LEU A 140 4.25 20.59 2.63
C LEU A 140 2.96 20.33 1.84
N HIS A 141 3.06 19.61 0.75
CA HIS A 141 1.92 19.05 0.01
C HIS A 141 1.77 17.59 0.39
N VAL A 142 0.68 17.26 1.06
CA VAL A 142 0.46 15.93 1.65
C VAL A 142 -0.66 15.23 0.91
N ILE A 143 -0.32 14.16 0.21
CA ILE A 143 -1.26 13.31 -0.51
C ILE A 143 -1.79 12.26 0.46
N LEU A 144 -3.11 12.18 0.57
CA LEU A 144 -3.85 11.35 1.52
C LEU A 144 -4.97 10.59 0.81
N ASP A 145 -5.33 9.45 1.36
CA ASP A 145 -6.57 8.77 0.99
C ASP A 145 -7.81 9.43 1.64
N ASN A 146 -9.00 8.90 1.35
CA ASN A 146 -10.25 9.45 1.85
C ASN A 146 -10.67 8.91 3.23
N LEU A 147 -9.76 8.42 4.06
CA LEU A 147 -10.09 7.93 5.39
C LEU A 147 -10.65 9.06 6.28
N ASN A 148 -11.59 8.73 7.16
CA ASN A 148 -12.26 9.72 8.02
C ASN A 148 -11.30 10.45 8.99
N THR A 149 -10.20 9.81 9.37
CA THR A 149 -9.16 10.41 10.21
C THR A 149 -8.38 11.51 9.48
N HIS A 150 -8.27 11.38 8.15
CA HIS A 150 -7.57 12.35 7.28
C HIS A 150 -8.46 13.56 6.94
N LYS A 151 -9.79 13.40 6.99
CA LYS A 151 -10.76 14.47 6.70
C LYS A 151 -11.09 15.29 7.93
N LYS A 152 -11.71 16.46 7.71
CA LYS A 152 -12.18 17.37 8.78
C LYS A 152 -11.08 17.82 9.74
N ASN A 153 -9.92 18.16 9.20
CA ASN A 153 -8.77 18.69 9.94
C ASN A 153 -8.55 20.19 9.68
N GLU A 154 -9.60 20.91 9.27
CA GLU A 154 -9.51 22.34 8.90
C GLU A 154 -9.00 23.20 10.04
N ARG A 155 -9.39 22.89 11.29
CA ARG A 155 -8.89 23.62 12.48
C ARG A 155 -7.38 23.46 12.66
N TRP A 156 -6.87 22.25 12.41
CA TRP A 156 -5.43 21.97 12.50
C TRP A 156 -4.68 22.63 11.35
N LEU A 157 -5.20 22.59 10.13
CA LEU A 157 -4.62 23.25 8.95
C LEU A 157 -4.59 24.77 9.07
N LYS A 158 -5.64 25.40 9.64
CA LYS A 158 -5.67 26.87 9.87
C LYS A 158 -4.48 27.39 10.66
N THR A 159 -3.91 26.59 11.55
CA THR A 159 -2.72 26.95 12.33
C THR A 159 -1.40 26.60 11.63
N ARG A 160 -1.46 26.04 10.43
CA ARG A 160 -0.30 25.56 9.63
C ARG A 160 -0.49 25.94 8.16
N PRO A 161 -0.38 27.23 7.81
CA PRO A 161 -0.69 27.73 6.47
C PRO A 161 0.24 27.17 5.37
N LYS A 162 1.40 26.60 5.75
CA LYS A 162 2.33 25.96 4.83
C LYS A 162 2.01 24.48 4.58
N VAL A 163 0.91 23.93 5.11
CA VAL A 163 0.53 22.52 4.92
C VAL A 163 -0.74 22.43 4.09
N HIS A 164 -0.68 21.69 2.99
CA HIS A 164 -1.78 21.49 2.04
C HIS A 164 -2.11 20.01 1.91
N PHE A 165 -3.38 19.66 2.13
CA PHE A 165 -3.86 18.28 1.98
C PHE A 165 -4.50 18.08 0.61
N HIS A 166 -4.04 17.04 -0.10
CA HIS A 166 -4.51 16.59 -1.38
C HIS A 166 -5.11 15.19 -1.26
N PHE A 167 -6.38 15.05 -1.58
CA PHE A 167 -7.06 13.76 -1.40
C PHE A 167 -7.17 13.00 -2.71
N THR A 168 -6.76 11.73 -2.70
CA THR A 168 -7.00 10.84 -3.83
C THR A 168 -8.49 10.69 -4.13
N PRO A 169 -8.90 10.36 -5.35
CA PRO A 169 -10.30 10.02 -5.63
C PRO A 169 -10.76 8.82 -4.77
N THR A 170 -12.02 8.79 -4.41
CA THR A 170 -12.59 7.68 -3.65
C THR A 170 -12.40 6.36 -4.40
N GLY A 171 -11.93 5.32 -3.72
CA GLY A 171 -11.63 4.02 -4.34
C GLY A 171 -10.35 3.98 -5.18
N SER A 172 -9.48 4.99 -5.06
CA SER A 172 -8.25 5.11 -5.87
C SER A 172 -7.01 5.33 -4.98
N SER A 173 -6.91 4.61 -3.87
CA SER A 173 -5.74 4.64 -2.97
C SER A 173 -4.43 4.30 -3.70
N TRP A 174 -4.50 3.53 -4.80
CA TRP A 174 -3.36 3.21 -5.65
C TRP A 174 -2.64 4.45 -6.24
N LEU A 175 -3.29 5.62 -6.26
CA LEU A 175 -2.65 6.90 -6.60
C LEU A 175 -1.75 7.41 -5.48
N ASN A 176 -1.88 6.92 -4.25
CA ASN A 176 -1.00 7.26 -3.15
C ASN A 176 0.24 6.35 -3.18
N GLN A 177 1.40 6.91 -3.57
CA GLN A 177 2.61 6.11 -3.80
C GLN A 177 3.14 5.38 -2.57
N VAL A 178 2.79 5.79 -1.36
CA VAL A 178 3.17 5.08 -0.13
C VAL A 178 2.60 3.64 -0.08
N GLU A 179 1.51 3.37 -0.78
CA GLU A 179 0.96 2.02 -0.93
C GLU A 179 1.91 1.07 -1.68
N ILE A 180 2.69 1.59 -2.63
CA ILE A 180 3.75 0.83 -3.31
C ILE A 180 4.80 0.43 -2.28
N TRP A 181 5.22 1.38 -1.43
CA TRP A 181 6.19 1.09 -0.39
C TRP A 181 5.66 0.09 0.65
N PHE A 182 4.40 0.18 1.06
CA PHE A 182 3.80 -0.84 1.93
C PHE A 182 3.81 -2.24 1.30
N SER A 183 3.70 -2.33 -0.02
CA SER A 183 3.82 -3.60 -0.73
C SER A 183 5.26 -4.12 -0.72
N ILE A 184 6.26 -3.24 -0.83
CA ILE A 184 7.69 -3.57 -0.69
C ILE A 184 7.98 -4.06 0.74
N LEU A 185 7.57 -3.32 1.78
CA LEU A 185 7.69 -3.72 3.18
C LEU A 185 7.07 -5.10 3.41
N GLN A 186 5.85 -5.33 2.92
CA GLN A 186 5.16 -6.61 3.07
C GLN A 186 5.94 -7.74 2.40
N GLY A 187 6.38 -7.55 1.15
CA GLY A 187 7.01 -8.60 0.35
C GLY A 187 8.43 -8.93 0.79
N GLN A 188 9.23 -7.91 1.12
CA GLN A 188 10.67 -8.07 1.39
C GLN A 188 10.99 -8.26 2.87
N SER A 189 10.14 -7.77 3.78
CA SER A 189 10.44 -7.76 5.21
C SER A 189 9.49 -8.62 6.04
N LEU A 190 8.17 -8.50 5.82
CA LEU A 190 7.18 -9.12 6.69
C LEU A 190 6.76 -10.52 6.27
N THR A 191 6.83 -10.84 4.96
CA THR A 191 6.40 -12.15 4.45
C THR A 191 7.36 -13.25 4.90
N GLY A 192 6.83 -14.21 5.65
CA GLY A 192 7.62 -15.33 6.18
C GLY A 192 8.40 -15.02 7.46
N ALA A 193 8.38 -13.78 7.93
CA ALA A 193 8.99 -13.41 9.20
C ALA A 193 8.21 -13.98 10.40
N SER A 194 8.91 -14.21 11.53
CA SER A 194 8.36 -14.73 12.77
C SER A 194 8.79 -13.84 13.94
N PHE A 195 7.83 -13.44 14.77
CA PHE A 195 8.04 -12.51 15.87
C PHE A 195 7.36 -13.03 17.14
N THR A 196 8.07 -13.00 18.25
CA THR A 196 7.59 -13.44 19.57
C THR A 196 7.07 -12.28 20.42
N ALA A 197 7.23 -11.03 19.96
CA ALA A 197 6.75 -9.82 20.63
C ALA A 197 6.45 -8.73 19.60
N VAL A 198 5.61 -7.76 19.99
CA VAL A 198 5.31 -6.58 19.13
C VAL A 198 6.54 -5.68 18.99
N GLU A 199 7.31 -5.54 20.03
CA GLU A 199 8.55 -4.77 20.06
C GLU A 199 9.56 -5.31 19.05
N GLN A 200 9.72 -6.62 18.96
CA GLN A 200 10.59 -7.27 17.98
C GLN A 200 10.13 -7.00 16.54
N LEU A 201 8.82 -7.02 16.30
CA LEU A 201 8.25 -6.64 15.01
C LEU A 201 8.55 -5.17 14.67
N GLN A 202 8.42 -4.26 15.63
CA GLN A 202 8.68 -2.83 15.44
C GLN A 202 10.16 -2.58 15.11
N GLU A 203 11.08 -3.15 15.90
CA GLU A 203 12.53 -3.06 15.66
C GLU A 203 12.92 -3.60 14.27
N HIS A 204 12.30 -4.72 13.86
CA HIS A 204 12.54 -5.28 12.54
C HIS A 204 12.07 -4.35 11.40
N ILE A 205 10.91 -3.70 11.56
CA ILE A 205 10.41 -2.71 10.59
C ILE A 205 11.31 -1.48 10.58
N ASP A 206 11.75 -0.99 11.73
CA ASP A 206 12.61 0.19 11.84
C ASP A 206 13.98 -0.06 11.20
N ALA A 207 14.56 -1.24 11.41
CA ALA A 207 15.79 -1.66 10.74
C ALA A 207 15.62 -1.72 9.21
N PHE A 208 14.52 -2.32 8.73
CA PHE A 208 14.20 -2.35 7.30
C PHE A 208 14.06 -0.95 6.71
N ILE A 209 13.41 0.00 7.43
CA ILE A 209 13.26 1.39 6.98
C ILE A 209 14.62 2.07 6.90
N ALA A 210 15.50 1.84 7.87
CA ALA A 210 16.86 2.40 7.88
C ALA A 210 17.64 1.95 6.64
N ASP A 211 17.70 0.63 6.39
CA ASP A 211 18.38 0.05 5.23
C ASP A 211 17.77 0.53 3.91
N TYR A 212 16.43 0.55 3.82
CA TYR A 212 15.73 1.06 2.65
C TYR A 212 16.09 2.51 2.34
N ASN A 213 16.15 3.35 3.35
CA ASN A 213 16.43 4.77 3.22
C ASN A 213 17.89 5.08 2.78
N GLU A 214 18.84 4.16 2.95
CA GLU A 214 20.22 4.32 2.46
C GLU A 214 20.28 4.32 0.93
N THR A 215 19.41 3.52 0.29
CA THR A 215 19.39 3.34 -1.16
C THR A 215 18.10 3.85 -1.81
N ALA A 216 17.28 4.58 -1.05
CA ALA A 216 15.99 5.08 -1.52
C ALA A 216 16.14 5.97 -2.77
N THR A 217 15.27 5.74 -3.73
CA THR A 217 15.17 6.55 -4.96
C THR A 217 13.71 6.83 -5.25
N PRO A 218 13.38 7.95 -5.92
CA PRO A 218 12.02 8.25 -6.33
C PRO A 218 11.40 7.12 -7.14
N PHE A 219 10.12 6.86 -6.94
CA PHE A 219 9.41 5.91 -7.79
C PHE A 219 9.26 6.46 -9.21
N ALA A 220 9.85 5.76 -10.16
CA ALA A 220 9.74 6.12 -11.57
C ALA A 220 8.49 5.48 -12.20
N TRP A 221 7.75 6.25 -12.99
CA TRP A 221 6.65 5.72 -13.78
C TRP A 221 7.19 4.95 -14.97
N THR A 222 7.17 3.61 -14.88
CA THR A 222 7.79 2.75 -15.90
C THR A 222 6.88 2.40 -17.08
N LYS A 223 5.56 2.54 -16.93
CA LYS A 223 4.61 2.21 -18.00
C LYS A 223 4.50 3.33 -19.02
N LYS A 224 5.12 3.13 -20.18
CA LYS A 224 5.06 4.08 -21.32
C LYS A 224 3.68 4.18 -21.99
N LYS A 225 2.76 3.23 -21.78
CA LYS A 225 1.41 3.23 -22.34
C LYS A 225 0.41 2.76 -21.29
N VAL A 226 -0.56 3.60 -20.97
CA VAL A 226 -1.75 3.22 -20.23
C VAL A 226 -2.73 2.65 -21.25
N HIS A 227 -2.95 1.34 -21.25
CA HIS A 227 -3.99 0.74 -22.07
C HIS A 227 -5.34 1.05 -21.46
N GLN A 228 -5.97 2.13 -21.90
CA GLN A 228 -7.41 2.30 -21.71
C GLN A 228 -8.11 1.29 -22.63
N ARG A 229 -8.64 0.22 -22.06
CA ARG A 229 -9.63 -0.59 -22.77
C ARG A 229 -10.96 0.16 -22.68
N PRO A 230 -11.58 0.54 -23.82
CA PRO A 230 -12.92 1.10 -23.79
C PRO A 230 -13.87 0.07 -23.15
N PHE A 231 -14.66 0.51 -22.19
CA PHE A 231 -15.69 -0.33 -21.58
C PHE A 231 -16.64 -0.83 -22.66
N LYS A 232 -16.66 -2.12 -22.92
CA LYS A 232 -17.81 -2.74 -23.57
C LYS A 232 -18.88 -2.87 -22.48
N ASN A 233 -19.95 -2.09 -22.61
CA ASN A 233 -21.17 -2.22 -21.82
C ASN A 233 -21.64 -3.69 -21.85
N ARG A 234 -21.17 -4.50 -20.94
CA ARG A 234 -21.78 -5.78 -20.60
C ARG A 234 -22.74 -5.51 -19.44
N ARG A 235 -24.03 -5.49 -19.74
CA ARG A 235 -25.06 -5.62 -18.71
C ARG A 235 -24.69 -6.83 -17.87
N ILE A 236 -24.38 -6.62 -16.59
CA ILE A 236 -24.32 -7.69 -15.60
C ILE A 236 -25.77 -8.06 -15.40
N THR A 237 -26.23 -9.12 -16.04
CA THR A 237 -27.49 -9.76 -15.69
C THR A 237 -27.30 -10.32 -14.29
N GLN A 238 -28.07 -9.78 -13.35
CA GLN A 238 -28.22 -10.36 -12.00
C GLN A 238 -28.68 -11.81 -12.16
N LEU A 239 -27.90 -12.72 -11.59
CA LEU A 239 -28.32 -14.07 -11.24
C LEU A 239 -28.70 -14.09 -9.77
#